data_f087e4d406f052ac4cf8a54bba36a6f0
#
_entry.id   f087e4d406f052ac4cf8a54bba36a6f0
#
_cell.length_a   1.000
_cell.length_b   1.000
_cell.length_c   1.000
_cell.angle_alpha   90.00
_cell.angle_beta   90.00
_cell.angle_gamma   90.00
#
_symmetry.space_group_name_H-M   'P 1'
#
loop_
_entity.id
_entity.type
_entity.pdbx_description
1 polymer ?
#
loop_
_entity_poly.entity_id
_entity_poly.type
_entity_poly.pdbx_seq_one_letter_code
_entity_poly.pdbx_strand_id
1 'polypeptide(L)'
;MTLAEFCEKIALPDQVVERVLSVPAVPEELLVQLRTPELWPLGRAAVKAYLKPDADGFGELAAQLQCALKTRETYRFSEEIFIETMKCFTRFVVEHLESYGRYGFDRGFWTVRQLSGVLFRIGELEYETRENAIHLHIPSDAVLEPERLRRSWEAARALLGAGEMVCHSWLLSPDLPGLLEETSRILAFQRNFHIFDPEPEDSVRQWVFKNPNLSDEALPEDTSLQRRLKAFLLAGNTFRAARGRLREEPFQ
;
A
#
# COMPACT_ATOMS: atom_id res chain seq x y z
N MET A 1 -21.46 9.59 -9.85
CA MET A 1 -21.02 9.42 -8.44
C MET A 1 -20.42 10.73 -7.98
N THR A 2 -20.96 11.31 -6.92
CA THR A 2 -20.41 12.50 -6.25
C THR A 2 -19.20 12.14 -5.38
N LEU A 3 -18.43 13.13 -4.94
CA LEU A 3 -17.31 12.91 -4.03
C LEU A 3 -17.79 12.31 -2.69
N ALA A 4 -18.93 12.74 -2.16
CA ALA A 4 -19.51 12.21 -0.93
C ALA A 4 -19.90 10.72 -1.09
N GLU A 5 -20.61 10.35 -2.13
CA GLU A 5 -20.95 8.95 -2.44
C GLU A 5 -19.69 8.09 -2.64
N PHE A 6 -18.63 8.66 -3.19
CA PHE A 6 -17.37 7.95 -3.35
C PHE A 6 -16.68 7.68 -2.01
N CYS A 7 -16.61 8.70 -1.14
CA CYS A 7 -16.06 8.54 0.20
C CYS A 7 -16.81 7.46 1.00
N GLU A 8 -18.14 7.40 0.89
CA GLU A 8 -18.97 6.36 1.50
C GLU A 8 -18.62 4.97 0.94
N LYS A 9 -18.52 4.82 -0.40
CA LYS A 9 -18.19 3.54 -1.05
C LYS A 9 -16.82 2.99 -0.64
N ILE A 10 -15.83 3.85 -0.43
CA ILE A 10 -14.51 3.44 0.06
C ILE A 10 -14.43 3.34 1.60
N ALA A 11 -15.55 3.58 2.30
CA ALA A 11 -15.67 3.57 3.76
C ALA A 11 -14.71 4.55 4.46
N LEU A 12 -14.54 5.76 3.91
CA LEU A 12 -13.70 6.79 4.52
C LEU A 12 -14.35 7.25 5.86
N PRO A 13 -13.59 7.40 6.97
CA PRO A 13 -14.15 7.83 8.25
C PRO A 13 -14.85 9.20 8.18
N ASP A 14 -16.02 9.34 8.82
CA ASP A 14 -16.86 10.54 8.73
C ASP A 14 -16.11 11.85 9.02
N GLN A 15 -15.26 11.85 10.06
CA GLN A 15 -14.44 13.02 10.42
C GLN A 15 -13.47 13.42 9.29
N VAL A 16 -13.02 12.47 8.49
CA VAL A 16 -12.15 12.71 7.33
C VAL A 16 -12.98 13.19 6.13
N VAL A 17 -14.18 12.60 5.96
CA VAL A 17 -15.12 13.01 4.90
C VAL A 17 -15.47 14.49 5.03
N GLU A 18 -15.79 14.98 6.23
CA GLU A 18 -16.10 16.39 6.48
C GLU A 18 -14.94 17.31 6.04
N ARG A 19 -13.69 16.93 6.38
CA ARG A 19 -12.49 17.68 5.99
C ARG A 19 -12.26 17.66 4.48
N VAL A 20 -12.40 16.49 3.84
CA VAL A 20 -12.26 16.33 2.39
C VAL A 20 -13.27 17.15 1.62
N LEU A 21 -14.54 17.13 2.05
CA LEU A 21 -15.61 17.87 1.38
C LEU A 21 -15.50 19.40 1.57
N SER A 22 -14.76 19.88 2.57
CA SER A 22 -14.49 21.30 2.76
C SER A 22 -13.40 21.86 1.84
N VAL A 23 -12.62 20.99 1.17
CA VAL A 23 -11.56 21.40 0.24
C VAL A 23 -12.19 21.82 -1.11
N PRO A 24 -11.78 22.98 -1.67
CA PRO A 24 -12.32 23.45 -2.95
C PRO A 24 -11.97 22.49 -4.09
N ALA A 25 -12.71 22.64 -5.19
CA ALA A 25 -12.42 21.90 -6.42
C ALA A 25 -11.01 22.24 -6.94
N VAL A 26 -10.26 21.20 -7.28
CA VAL A 26 -8.91 21.31 -7.83
C VAL A 26 -9.01 21.44 -9.36
N PRO A 27 -8.24 22.35 -9.98
CA PRO A 27 -8.20 22.50 -11.43
C PRO A 27 -7.90 21.20 -12.16
N GLU A 28 -8.60 20.95 -13.28
CA GLU A 28 -8.48 19.71 -14.05
C GLU A 28 -7.03 19.44 -14.49
N GLU A 29 -6.27 20.49 -14.83
CA GLU A 29 -4.87 20.37 -15.25
C GLU A 29 -3.99 19.72 -14.17
N LEU A 30 -4.28 20.02 -12.90
CA LEU A 30 -3.56 19.43 -11.76
C LEU A 30 -3.99 17.97 -11.53
N LEU A 31 -5.28 17.67 -11.72
CA LEU A 31 -5.78 16.29 -11.62
C LEU A 31 -5.19 15.41 -12.74
N VAL A 32 -5.02 15.94 -13.95
CA VAL A 32 -4.35 15.25 -15.05
C VAL A 32 -2.91 14.90 -14.68
N GLN A 33 -2.16 15.83 -14.07
CA GLN A 33 -0.79 15.58 -13.65
C GLN A 33 -0.71 14.48 -12.57
N LEU A 34 -1.67 14.40 -11.63
CA LEU A 34 -1.71 13.37 -10.59
C LEU A 34 -1.89 11.95 -11.16
N ARG A 35 -2.57 11.80 -12.28
CA ARG A 35 -2.84 10.48 -12.92
C ARG A 35 -1.92 10.17 -14.10
N THR A 36 -0.94 11.04 -14.39
CA THR A 36 0.06 10.84 -15.46
C THR A 36 1.37 10.38 -14.83
N PRO A 37 1.82 9.13 -15.06
CA PRO A 37 2.97 8.57 -14.35
C PRO A 37 4.24 9.43 -14.38
N GLU A 38 4.57 10.00 -15.53
CA GLU A 38 5.75 10.83 -15.73
C GLU A 38 5.70 12.16 -14.98
N LEU A 39 4.50 12.57 -14.55
CA LEU A 39 4.23 13.87 -13.91
C LEU A 39 3.92 13.77 -12.41
N TRP A 40 3.87 12.58 -11.80
CA TRP A 40 3.47 12.41 -10.40
C TRP A 40 4.16 13.36 -9.41
N PRO A 41 5.50 13.52 -9.40
CA PRO A 41 6.15 14.44 -8.46
C PRO A 41 5.74 15.88 -8.67
N LEU A 42 5.63 16.32 -9.93
CA LEU A 42 5.24 17.69 -10.30
C LEU A 42 3.78 17.95 -9.96
N GLY A 43 2.88 17.03 -10.28
CA GLY A 43 1.45 17.13 -9.99
C GLY A 43 1.18 17.23 -8.48
N ARG A 44 1.83 16.41 -7.66
CA ARG A 44 1.72 16.49 -6.21
C ARG A 44 2.25 17.82 -5.66
N ALA A 45 3.39 18.28 -6.15
CA ALA A 45 3.96 19.57 -5.74
C ALA A 45 3.03 20.74 -6.13
N ALA A 46 2.47 20.71 -7.33
CA ALA A 46 1.54 21.72 -7.82
C ALA A 46 0.22 21.74 -7.02
N VAL A 47 -0.34 20.58 -6.68
CA VAL A 47 -1.53 20.47 -5.82
C VAL A 47 -1.25 21.04 -4.42
N LYS A 48 -0.12 20.71 -3.82
CA LYS A 48 0.27 21.26 -2.50
C LYS A 48 0.45 22.77 -2.53
N ALA A 49 1.02 23.31 -3.62
CA ALA A 49 1.15 24.75 -3.80
C ALA A 49 -0.22 25.44 -3.98
N TYR A 50 -1.15 24.81 -4.71
CA TYR A 50 -2.49 25.34 -4.95
C TYR A 50 -3.36 25.37 -3.68
N LEU A 51 -3.38 24.29 -2.90
CA LEU A 51 -4.25 24.12 -1.72
C LEU A 51 -3.71 24.73 -0.44
N LYS A 52 -2.48 25.23 -0.42
CA LYS A 52 -1.72 25.69 0.76
C LYS A 52 -1.30 24.55 1.70
N PRO A 53 -0.31 24.79 2.56
CA PRO A 53 0.18 23.78 3.50
C PRO A 53 -0.93 23.32 4.46
N ASP A 54 -1.09 22.01 4.54
CA ASP A 54 -1.99 21.30 5.43
C ASP A 54 -1.16 20.25 6.19
N ALA A 55 -0.99 20.43 7.49
CA ALA A 55 -0.17 19.58 8.32
C ALA A 55 -0.69 18.14 8.40
N ASP A 56 -2.00 17.93 8.20
CA ASP A 56 -2.65 16.63 8.26
C ASP A 56 -2.79 15.98 6.87
N GLY A 57 -2.49 16.70 5.79
CA GLY A 57 -2.50 16.20 4.40
C GLY A 57 -3.89 16.01 3.78
N PHE A 58 -4.95 16.54 4.38
CA PHE A 58 -6.32 16.38 3.86
C PHE A 58 -6.55 17.12 2.55
N GLY A 59 -5.83 18.20 2.28
CA GLY A 59 -5.85 18.87 0.99
C GLY A 59 -5.35 17.95 -0.14
N GLU A 60 -4.21 17.28 0.06
CA GLU A 60 -3.69 16.30 -0.90
C GLU A 60 -4.64 15.12 -1.06
N LEU A 61 -5.19 14.60 0.05
CA LEU A 61 -6.19 13.54 0.04
C LEU A 61 -7.42 13.93 -0.80
N ALA A 62 -7.99 15.10 -0.55
CA ALA A 62 -9.17 15.59 -1.27
C ALA A 62 -8.91 15.76 -2.77
N ALA A 63 -7.76 16.31 -3.15
CA ALA A 63 -7.36 16.42 -4.55
C ALA A 63 -7.24 15.04 -5.22
N GLN A 64 -6.65 14.09 -4.53
CA GLN A 64 -6.50 12.73 -5.05
C GLN A 64 -7.84 11.98 -5.14
N LEU A 65 -8.77 12.19 -4.21
CA LEU A 65 -10.13 11.63 -4.30
C LEU A 65 -10.94 12.28 -5.45
N GLN A 66 -10.78 13.58 -5.69
CA GLN A 66 -11.35 14.24 -6.88
C GLN A 66 -10.73 13.66 -8.17
N CYS A 67 -9.42 13.40 -8.18
CA CYS A 67 -8.74 12.73 -9.29
C CYS A 67 -9.26 11.31 -9.51
N ALA A 68 -9.52 10.54 -8.45
CA ALA A 68 -10.06 9.19 -8.54
C ALA A 68 -11.42 9.14 -9.27
N LEU A 69 -12.30 10.13 -9.05
CA LEU A 69 -13.55 10.23 -9.77
C LEU A 69 -13.35 10.37 -11.29
N LYS A 70 -12.30 11.08 -11.71
CA LYS A 70 -11.93 11.20 -13.12
C LYS A 70 -11.29 9.92 -13.66
N THR A 71 -10.44 9.29 -12.87
CA THR A 71 -9.86 7.99 -13.22
C THR A 71 -10.94 6.94 -13.47
N ARG A 72 -12.00 6.93 -12.66
CA ARG A 72 -13.13 6.01 -12.81
C ARG A 72 -13.76 6.03 -14.20
N GLU A 73 -13.84 7.21 -14.85
CA GLU A 73 -14.46 7.38 -16.17
C GLU A 73 -13.73 6.55 -17.27
N THR A 74 -12.44 6.28 -17.09
CA THR A 74 -11.60 5.56 -18.06
C THR A 74 -10.95 4.29 -17.47
N TYR A 75 -11.44 3.86 -16.30
CA TYR A 75 -10.83 2.71 -15.61
C TYR A 75 -11.07 1.41 -16.39
N ARG A 76 -9.99 0.65 -16.62
CA ARG A 76 -10.01 -0.54 -17.51
C ARG A 76 -10.65 -1.78 -16.90
N PHE A 77 -10.85 -1.80 -15.57
CA PHE A 77 -11.44 -2.92 -14.85
C PHE A 77 -12.85 -2.61 -14.36
N SER A 78 -13.50 -3.57 -13.70
CA SER A 78 -14.83 -3.41 -13.14
C SER A 78 -14.89 -2.33 -12.05
N GLU A 79 -16.10 -1.82 -11.79
CA GLU A 79 -16.38 -0.89 -10.67
C GLU A 79 -15.95 -1.49 -9.33
N GLU A 80 -16.13 -2.80 -9.14
CA GLU A 80 -15.73 -3.50 -7.92
C GLU A 80 -14.20 -3.41 -7.72
N ILE A 81 -13.39 -3.74 -8.73
CA ILE A 81 -11.94 -3.63 -8.67
C ILE A 81 -11.52 -2.17 -8.44
N PHE A 82 -12.20 -1.22 -9.07
CA PHE A 82 -11.94 0.19 -8.85
C PHE A 82 -12.15 0.59 -7.39
N ILE A 83 -13.31 0.27 -6.80
CA ILE A 83 -13.61 0.60 -5.40
C ILE A 83 -12.63 -0.10 -4.45
N GLU A 84 -12.37 -1.40 -4.63
CA GLU A 84 -11.40 -2.12 -3.79
C GLU A 84 -9.98 -1.52 -3.90
N THR A 85 -9.58 -1.07 -5.08
CA THR A 85 -8.31 -0.36 -5.27
C THR A 85 -8.30 0.96 -4.52
N MET A 86 -9.37 1.75 -4.60
CA MET A 86 -9.45 3.07 -3.97
C MET A 86 -9.65 3.03 -2.45
N LYS A 87 -9.99 1.88 -1.87
CA LYS A 87 -9.95 1.67 -0.41
C LYS A 87 -8.55 1.86 0.19
N CYS A 88 -7.50 1.94 -0.64
CA CYS A 88 -6.16 2.33 -0.20
C CYS A 88 -6.15 3.68 0.54
N PHE A 89 -7.01 4.63 0.15
CA PHE A 89 -7.11 5.92 0.84
C PHE A 89 -7.59 5.76 2.28
N THR A 90 -8.62 4.97 2.48
CA THR A 90 -9.14 4.66 3.84
C THR A 90 -8.12 3.91 4.66
N ARG A 91 -7.46 2.90 4.09
CA ARG A 91 -6.39 2.16 4.75
C ARG A 91 -5.29 3.10 5.25
N PHE A 92 -4.77 3.98 4.40
CA PHE A 92 -3.68 4.89 4.78
C PHE A 92 -4.09 5.95 5.80
N VAL A 93 -5.34 6.41 5.78
CA VAL A 93 -5.88 7.32 6.79
C VAL A 93 -5.98 6.61 8.15
N VAL A 94 -6.40 5.34 8.17
CA VAL A 94 -6.46 4.53 9.40
C VAL A 94 -5.05 4.20 9.91
N GLU A 95 -4.12 3.83 9.04
CA GLU A 95 -2.71 3.61 9.40
C GLU A 95 -2.07 4.87 10.01
N HIS A 96 -2.42 6.05 9.50
CA HIS A 96 -1.95 7.31 10.07
C HIS A 96 -2.49 7.51 11.50
N LEU A 97 -3.77 7.20 11.73
CA LEU A 97 -4.35 7.24 13.08
C LEU A 97 -3.63 6.25 14.02
N GLU A 98 -3.37 5.02 13.58
CA GLU A 98 -2.65 4.02 14.36
C GLU A 98 -1.21 4.45 14.71
N SER A 99 -0.52 5.11 13.77
CA SER A 99 0.87 5.51 13.92
C SER A 99 1.05 6.79 14.74
N TYR A 100 0.13 7.74 14.62
CA TYR A 100 0.29 9.10 15.14
C TYR A 100 -0.83 9.57 16.09
N GLY A 101 -1.82 8.70 16.38
CA GLY A 101 -2.95 9.00 17.28
C GLY A 101 -3.96 10.00 16.71
N ARG A 102 -3.88 10.34 15.41
CA ARG A 102 -4.80 11.26 14.72
C ARG A 102 -4.95 10.88 13.26
N TYR A 103 -6.10 11.18 12.68
CA TYR A 103 -6.29 11.04 11.25
C TYR A 103 -5.40 12.00 10.47
N GLY A 104 -4.87 11.53 9.34
CA GLY A 104 -4.07 12.29 8.40
C GLY A 104 -3.76 11.48 7.14
N PHE A 105 -3.04 12.10 6.19
CA PHE A 105 -2.69 11.46 4.94
C PHE A 105 -1.28 11.85 4.49
N ASP A 106 -0.37 10.92 4.48
CA ASP A 106 1.04 11.08 4.11
C ASP A 106 1.50 10.17 2.96
N ARG A 107 0.59 9.34 2.42
CA ARG A 107 0.87 8.34 1.38
C ARG A 107 0.56 8.81 -0.05
N GLY A 108 0.40 10.11 -0.27
CA GLY A 108 0.11 10.66 -1.59
C GLY A 108 1.13 10.30 -2.68
N PHE A 109 2.38 10.04 -2.30
CA PHE A 109 3.43 9.57 -3.22
C PHE A 109 3.20 8.13 -3.71
N TRP A 110 2.42 7.36 -2.98
CA TRP A 110 2.09 5.97 -3.32
C TRP A 110 0.79 5.89 -4.11
N THR A 111 -0.25 6.57 -3.65
CA THR A 111 -1.62 6.50 -4.20
C THR A 111 -1.76 7.02 -5.63
N VAL A 112 -0.80 7.80 -6.14
CA VAL A 112 -0.77 8.19 -7.56
C VAL A 112 -0.67 6.99 -8.51
N ARG A 113 -0.18 5.84 -8.06
CA ARG A 113 -0.15 4.58 -8.82
C ARG A 113 -1.57 4.03 -9.04
N GLN A 114 -2.38 4.06 -8.00
CA GLN A 114 -3.79 3.66 -8.08
C GLN A 114 -4.59 4.64 -8.96
N LEU A 115 -4.34 5.96 -8.80
CA LEU A 115 -4.96 7.00 -9.61
C LEU A 115 -4.64 6.88 -11.10
N SER A 116 -3.47 6.42 -11.45
CA SER A 116 -3.07 6.21 -12.84
C SER A 116 -3.54 4.88 -13.42
N GLY A 117 -4.17 4.02 -12.60
CA GLY A 117 -4.59 2.68 -13.01
C GLY A 117 -3.44 1.73 -13.33
N VAL A 118 -2.20 2.02 -12.87
CA VAL A 118 -1.06 1.11 -13.03
C VAL A 118 -0.95 0.11 -11.87
N LEU A 119 -1.46 0.49 -10.68
CA LEU A 119 -1.57 -0.38 -9.53
C LEU A 119 -3.05 -0.55 -9.15
N PHE A 120 -3.48 -1.78 -8.91
CA PHE A 120 -4.86 -2.11 -8.59
C PHE A 120 -4.95 -3.31 -7.65
N ARG A 121 -6.00 -3.36 -6.85
CA ARG A 121 -6.26 -4.45 -5.89
C ARG A 121 -7.17 -5.51 -6.51
N ILE A 122 -6.75 -6.77 -6.39
CA ILE A 122 -7.57 -7.94 -6.70
C ILE A 122 -7.51 -8.90 -5.52
N GLY A 123 -8.60 -9.00 -4.79
CA GLY A 123 -8.66 -9.79 -3.56
C GLY A 123 -7.72 -9.26 -2.47
N GLU A 124 -6.82 -10.11 -1.98
CA GLU A 124 -5.92 -9.76 -0.89
C GLU A 124 -4.69 -8.93 -1.32
N LEU A 125 -4.33 -8.98 -2.60
CA LEU A 125 -3.07 -8.44 -3.09
C LEU A 125 -3.28 -7.26 -4.05
N GLU A 126 -2.27 -6.41 -4.15
CA GLU A 126 -2.20 -5.34 -5.15
C GLU A 126 -1.19 -5.72 -6.23
N TYR A 127 -1.50 -5.37 -7.48
CA TYR A 127 -0.72 -5.71 -8.66
C TYR A 127 -0.39 -4.46 -9.46
N GLU A 128 0.88 -4.24 -9.74
CA GLU A 128 1.37 -3.14 -10.56
C GLU A 128 2.01 -3.70 -11.83
N THR A 129 1.51 -3.29 -13.00
CA THR A 129 2.08 -3.68 -14.28
C THR A 129 3.17 -2.70 -14.68
N ARG A 130 4.44 -3.13 -14.66
CA ARG A 130 5.60 -2.30 -14.95
C ARG A 130 6.74 -3.13 -15.53
N GLU A 131 7.51 -2.58 -16.47
CA GLU A 131 8.77 -3.17 -16.96
C GLU A 131 8.64 -4.61 -17.47
N ASN A 132 7.52 -4.94 -18.13
CA ASN A 132 7.18 -6.28 -18.62
C ASN A 132 6.99 -7.35 -17.52
N ALA A 133 6.86 -6.95 -16.28
CA ALA A 133 6.54 -7.82 -15.14
C ALA A 133 5.31 -7.31 -14.38
N ILE A 134 4.73 -8.19 -13.57
CA ILE A 134 3.68 -7.85 -12.62
C ILE A 134 4.32 -7.76 -11.24
N HIS A 135 4.37 -6.55 -10.69
CA HIS A 135 4.87 -6.33 -9.34
C HIS A 135 3.75 -6.55 -8.33
N LEU A 136 3.95 -7.49 -7.43
CA LEU A 136 3.01 -7.86 -6.39
C LEU A 136 3.31 -7.06 -5.13
N HIS A 137 2.29 -6.39 -4.59
CA HIS A 137 2.36 -5.67 -3.33
C HIS A 137 1.39 -6.29 -2.32
N ILE A 138 1.77 -6.28 -1.05
CA ILE A 138 0.99 -6.84 0.03
C ILE A 138 0.46 -5.69 0.88
N PRO A 139 -0.81 -5.33 0.75
CA PRO A 139 -1.43 -4.31 1.61
C PRO A 139 -1.37 -4.71 3.08
N SER A 140 -1.33 -3.75 3.99
CA SER A 140 -1.26 -4.00 5.44
C SER A 140 -2.48 -4.74 5.99
N ASP A 141 -3.62 -4.64 5.30
CA ASP A 141 -4.87 -5.31 5.60
C ASP A 141 -5.04 -6.66 4.89
N ALA A 142 -4.02 -7.13 4.16
CA ALA A 142 -4.06 -8.42 3.48
C ALA A 142 -4.11 -9.59 4.47
N VAL A 143 -5.01 -10.52 4.24
CA VAL A 143 -5.10 -11.77 5.01
C VAL A 143 -4.25 -12.83 4.33
N LEU A 144 -3.13 -13.21 4.96
CA LEU A 144 -2.16 -14.17 4.41
C LEU A 144 -2.64 -15.63 4.61
N GLU A 145 -3.89 -15.94 4.24
CA GLU A 145 -4.42 -17.29 4.20
C GLU A 145 -4.23 -17.88 2.81
N PRO A 146 -3.67 -19.10 2.67
CA PRO A 146 -3.34 -19.68 1.36
C PRO A 146 -4.50 -19.66 0.37
N GLU A 147 -5.70 -20.06 0.80
CA GLU A 147 -6.89 -20.09 -0.05
C GLU A 147 -7.31 -18.70 -0.56
N ARG A 148 -7.22 -17.66 0.30
CA ARG A 148 -7.55 -16.28 -0.09
C ARG A 148 -6.51 -15.72 -1.04
N LEU A 149 -5.22 -15.98 -0.78
CA LEU A 149 -4.12 -15.58 -1.65
C LEU A 149 -4.19 -16.28 -3.01
N ARG A 150 -4.54 -17.58 -3.04
CA ARG A 150 -4.72 -18.35 -4.27
C ARG A 150 -5.82 -17.75 -5.13
N ARG A 151 -7.00 -17.45 -4.56
CA ARG A 151 -8.09 -16.79 -5.29
C ARG A 151 -7.69 -15.43 -5.84
N SER A 152 -6.97 -14.62 -5.05
CA SER A 152 -6.45 -13.33 -5.50
C SER A 152 -5.51 -13.50 -6.71
N TRP A 153 -4.58 -14.44 -6.63
CA TRP A 153 -3.65 -14.74 -7.71
C TRP A 153 -4.32 -15.29 -8.97
N GLU A 154 -5.27 -16.23 -8.83
CA GLU A 154 -6.03 -16.79 -9.96
C GLU A 154 -6.82 -15.71 -10.69
N ALA A 155 -7.51 -14.84 -9.93
CA ALA A 155 -8.25 -13.71 -10.50
C ALA A 155 -7.33 -12.71 -11.21
N ALA A 156 -6.16 -12.42 -10.63
CA ALA A 156 -5.16 -11.55 -11.26
C ALA A 156 -4.61 -12.17 -12.55
N ARG A 157 -4.29 -13.47 -12.57
CA ARG A 157 -3.85 -14.15 -13.79
C ARG A 157 -4.90 -14.16 -14.89
N ALA A 158 -6.17 -14.33 -14.54
CA ALA A 158 -7.26 -14.27 -15.50
C ALA A 158 -7.39 -12.89 -16.17
N LEU A 159 -7.12 -11.82 -15.44
CA LEU A 159 -7.23 -10.44 -15.93
C LEU A 159 -5.97 -9.91 -16.62
N LEU A 160 -4.78 -10.31 -16.15
CA LEU A 160 -3.49 -9.77 -16.59
C LEU A 160 -2.72 -10.69 -17.53
N GLY A 161 -3.13 -11.95 -17.61
CA GLY A 161 -2.43 -12.98 -18.37
C GLY A 161 -1.26 -13.62 -17.58
N ALA A 162 -0.52 -14.50 -18.28
CA ALA A 162 0.58 -15.27 -17.70
C ALA A 162 1.90 -14.46 -17.78
N GLY A 163 2.02 -13.42 -16.95
CA GLY A 163 3.25 -12.65 -16.79
C GLY A 163 4.09 -13.15 -15.61
N GLU A 164 5.38 -12.85 -15.62
CA GLU A 164 6.24 -13.04 -14.45
C GLU A 164 5.73 -12.15 -13.31
N MET A 165 5.55 -12.74 -12.12
CA MET A 165 5.18 -11.98 -10.91
C MET A 165 6.37 -11.87 -9.97
N VAL A 166 6.73 -10.64 -9.65
CA VAL A 166 7.84 -10.30 -8.74
C VAL A 166 7.34 -9.52 -7.55
N CYS A 167 8.02 -9.64 -6.43
CA CYS A 167 7.72 -8.91 -5.21
C CYS A 167 9.01 -8.40 -4.59
N HIS A 168 9.00 -7.18 -4.06
CA HIS A 168 10.03 -6.67 -3.15
C HIS A 168 9.34 -6.32 -1.84
N SER A 169 9.73 -6.99 -0.76
CA SER A 169 9.04 -6.81 0.52
C SER A 169 9.90 -7.26 1.70
N TRP A 170 9.69 -6.62 2.85
CA TRP A 170 10.19 -7.10 4.13
C TRP A 170 9.65 -8.50 4.49
N LEU A 171 8.47 -8.89 4.00
CA LEU A 171 7.89 -10.23 4.18
C LEU A 171 8.72 -11.34 3.50
N LEU A 172 9.60 -10.98 2.57
CA LEU A 172 10.54 -11.90 1.91
C LEU A 172 11.92 -11.91 2.56
N SER A 173 12.08 -11.26 3.71
CA SER A 173 13.36 -11.20 4.43
C SER A 173 13.91 -12.58 4.77
N PRO A 174 15.20 -12.84 4.48
CA PRO A 174 15.87 -14.06 4.90
C PRO A 174 16.10 -14.13 6.42
N ASP A 175 15.84 -13.03 7.15
CA ASP A 175 15.99 -12.96 8.60
C ASP A 175 14.75 -13.49 9.34
N LEU A 176 13.58 -13.48 8.70
CA LEU A 176 12.31 -13.90 9.30
C LEU A 176 12.27 -15.35 9.80
N PRO A 177 12.86 -16.33 9.13
CA PRO A 177 12.89 -17.71 9.66
C PRO A 177 13.53 -17.83 11.04
N GLY A 178 14.48 -16.95 11.40
CA GLY A 178 15.05 -16.88 12.75
C GLY A 178 14.19 -16.12 13.77
N LEU A 179 13.19 -15.37 13.30
CA LEU A 179 12.35 -14.51 14.12
C LEU A 179 10.92 -15.02 14.30
N LEU A 180 10.48 -16.00 13.52
CA LEU A 180 9.12 -16.50 13.49
C LEU A 180 9.06 -18.00 13.74
N GLU A 181 7.92 -18.48 14.25
CA GLU A 181 7.64 -19.91 14.33
C GLU A 181 7.38 -20.50 12.94
N GLU A 182 7.73 -21.75 12.70
CA GLU A 182 7.53 -22.44 11.41
C GLU A 182 6.08 -22.41 10.91
N THR A 183 5.12 -22.36 11.83
CA THR A 183 3.69 -22.27 11.54
C THR A 183 3.23 -20.87 11.16
N SER A 184 4.13 -19.88 11.13
CA SER A 184 3.79 -18.50 10.78
C SER A 184 3.21 -18.40 9.38
N ARG A 185 2.09 -17.67 9.24
CA ARG A 185 1.49 -17.32 7.94
C ARG A 185 2.44 -16.52 7.05
N ILE A 186 3.31 -15.69 7.66
CA ILE A 186 4.34 -14.95 6.92
C ILE A 186 5.34 -15.91 6.29
N LEU A 187 5.81 -16.92 7.02
CA LEU A 187 6.72 -17.93 6.45
C LEU A 187 6.01 -18.81 5.41
N ALA A 188 4.72 -19.13 5.62
CA ALA A 188 3.93 -19.84 4.63
C ALA A 188 3.79 -19.02 3.32
N PHE A 189 3.57 -17.70 3.43
CA PHE A 189 3.57 -16.79 2.29
C PHE A 189 4.94 -16.77 1.60
N GLN A 190 6.03 -16.60 2.36
CA GLN A 190 7.41 -16.51 1.87
C GLN A 190 7.82 -17.75 1.04
N ARG A 191 7.40 -18.94 1.44
CA ARG A 191 7.69 -20.21 0.74
C ARG A 191 7.17 -20.26 -0.70
N ASN A 192 6.26 -19.39 -1.08
CA ASN A 192 5.75 -19.30 -2.46
C ASN A 192 6.68 -18.54 -3.41
N PHE A 193 7.82 -18.05 -2.94
CA PHE A 193 8.75 -17.26 -3.74
C PHE A 193 10.12 -17.94 -3.88
N HIS A 194 10.76 -17.70 -5.01
CA HIS A 194 12.20 -17.82 -5.15
C HIS A 194 12.82 -16.48 -4.75
N ILE A 195 13.44 -16.45 -3.58
CA ILE A 195 13.95 -15.23 -2.96
C ILE A 195 15.39 -14.98 -3.42
N PHE A 196 15.70 -13.72 -3.72
CA PHE A 196 17.02 -13.26 -4.14
C PHE A 196 17.24 -11.78 -3.76
N ASP A 197 18.47 -11.28 -3.92
CA ASP A 197 18.88 -9.89 -3.68
C ASP A 197 18.39 -9.33 -2.33
N PRO A 198 18.79 -9.94 -1.19
CA PRO A 198 18.49 -9.35 0.11
C PRO A 198 19.31 -8.08 0.33
N GLU A 199 18.65 -6.99 0.71
CA GLU A 199 19.29 -5.70 0.98
C GLU A 199 18.83 -5.08 2.29
N PRO A 200 19.70 -4.33 3.02
CA PRO A 200 19.31 -3.62 4.23
C PRO A 200 18.12 -2.69 3.97
N GLU A 201 17.08 -2.76 4.80
CA GLU A 201 15.89 -1.92 4.67
C GLU A 201 15.23 -1.63 6.03
N ASP A 202 14.94 -0.36 6.28
CA ASP A 202 14.31 0.11 7.51
C ASP A 202 12.77 0.14 7.47
N SER A 203 12.14 -0.18 6.33
CA SER A 203 10.67 -0.13 6.19
C SER A 203 9.94 -1.03 7.19
N VAL A 204 10.61 -2.06 7.71
CA VAL A 204 10.08 -2.93 8.76
C VAL A 204 9.65 -2.15 10.01
N ARG A 205 10.31 -1.01 10.32
CA ARG A 205 9.92 -0.13 11.44
C ARG A 205 8.51 0.42 11.23
N GLN A 206 8.20 0.88 10.03
CA GLN A 206 6.86 1.36 9.69
C GLN A 206 5.83 0.22 9.74
N TRP A 207 6.16 -0.94 9.18
CA TRP A 207 5.17 -2.00 9.00
C TRP A 207 4.93 -2.86 10.25
N VAL A 208 5.96 -3.12 11.04
CA VAL A 208 5.85 -3.94 12.25
C VAL A 208 5.60 -3.10 13.50
N PHE A 209 6.29 -1.95 13.63
CA PHE A 209 6.19 -1.13 14.83
C PHE A 209 5.26 0.08 14.66
N LYS A 210 4.72 0.30 13.46
CA LYS A 210 3.79 1.38 13.12
C LYS A 210 4.36 2.80 13.27
N ASN A 211 5.62 2.94 13.66
CA ASN A 211 6.29 4.23 13.78
C ASN A 211 7.78 4.12 13.42
N PRO A 212 8.20 4.69 12.28
CA PRO A 212 9.58 4.61 11.80
C PRO A 212 10.57 5.48 12.58
N ASN A 213 10.07 6.40 13.42
CA ASN A 213 10.89 7.43 14.09
C ASN A 213 11.33 7.03 15.51
N LEU A 214 10.94 5.86 16.01
CA LEU A 214 11.35 5.40 17.34
C LEU A 214 12.78 4.87 17.33
N SER A 215 13.52 5.13 18.42
CA SER A 215 14.80 4.44 18.67
C SER A 215 14.54 2.95 18.97
N ASP A 216 15.58 2.11 18.82
CA ASP A 216 15.44 0.67 19.05
C ASP A 216 14.95 0.33 20.47
N GLU A 217 15.39 1.11 21.47
CA GLU A 217 14.95 0.95 22.86
C GLU A 217 13.47 1.28 23.06
N ALA A 218 12.94 2.24 22.29
CA ALA A 218 11.56 2.71 22.40
C ALA A 218 10.55 1.90 21.56
N LEU A 219 11.03 0.91 20.76
CA LEU A 219 10.15 0.07 19.95
C LEU A 219 9.15 -0.72 20.82
N PRO A 220 7.86 -0.80 20.44
CA PRO A 220 6.85 -1.55 21.17
C PRO A 220 7.12 -3.07 21.14
N GLU A 221 6.53 -3.80 22.08
CA GLU A 221 6.70 -5.24 22.29
C GLU A 221 5.36 -5.98 22.40
N ASP A 222 4.31 -5.45 21.80
CA ASP A 222 2.93 -5.95 21.94
C ASP A 222 2.77 -7.35 21.32
N THR A 223 3.43 -7.59 20.17
CA THR A 223 3.37 -8.87 19.46
C THR A 223 4.67 -9.69 19.62
N SER A 224 4.60 -11.00 19.37
CA SER A 224 5.77 -11.86 19.39
C SER A 224 6.82 -11.46 18.34
N LEU A 225 6.38 -11.02 17.15
CA LEU A 225 7.26 -10.52 16.11
C LEU A 225 7.96 -9.23 16.57
N GLN A 226 7.23 -8.28 17.15
CA GLN A 226 7.82 -7.04 17.67
C GLN A 226 8.91 -7.32 18.70
N ARG A 227 8.66 -8.18 19.68
CA ARG A 227 9.66 -8.54 20.70
C ARG A 227 10.92 -9.14 20.09
N ARG A 228 10.78 -10.10 19.17
CA ARG A 228 11.91 -10.78 18.55
C ARG A 228 12.69 -9.86 17.62
N LEU A 229 11.99 -9.05 16.83
CA LEU A 229 12.62 -8.08 15.93
C LEU A 229 13.33 -6.97 16.70
N LYS A 230 12.74 -6.45 17.77
CA LYS A 230 13.40 -5.48 18.66
C LYS A 230 14.69 -6.06 19.25
N ALA A 231 14.65 -7.28 19.78
CA ALA A 231 15.84 -7.95 20.30
C ALA A 231 16.91 -8.14 19.21
N PHE A 232 16.51 -8.47 17.99
CA PHE A 232 17.40 -8.59 16.84
C PHE A 232 18.10 -7.26 16.50
N LEU A 233 17.37 -6.14 16.49
CA LEU A 233 17.91 -4.80 16.23
C LEU A 233 18.82 -4.34 17.37
N LEU A 234 18.43 -4.51 18.64
CA LEU A 234 19.23 -4.16 19.82
C LEU A 234 20.55 -4.98 19.90
N ALA A 235 20.59 -6.16 19.30
CA ALA A 235 21.84 -6.93 19.17
C ALA A 235 22.78 -6.40 18.07
N GLY A 236 22.44 -5.27 17.44
CA GLY A 236 23.24 -4.63 16.38
C GLY A 236 23.06 -5.25 15.00
N ASN A 237 22.05 -6.09 14.80
CA ASN A 237 21.77 -6.66 13.49
C ASN A 237 20.98 -5.67 12.61
N THR A 238 21.18 -5.77 11.30
CA THR A 238 20.43 -5.01 10.30
C THR A 238 19.41 -5.93 9.63
N PHE A 239 18.14 -5.52 9.67
CA PHE A 239 17.08 -6.25 8.99
C PHE A 239 17.15 -6.01 7.48
N ARG A 240 16.85 -7.05 6.68
CA ARG A 240 16.94 -7.02 5.23
C ARG A 240 15.55 -7.28 4.62
N ALA A 241 15.16 -6.47 3.66
CA ALA A 241 14.12 -6.87 2.72
C ALA A 241 14.73 -7.71 1.59
N ALA A 242 13.89 -8.36 0.80
CA ALA A 242 14.40 -9.12 -0.35
C ALA A 242 13.42 -9.04 -1.53
N ARG A 243 13.95 -9.34 -2.71
CA ARG A 243 13.16 -9.59 -3.92
C ARG A 243 12.80 -11.07 -3.99
N GLY A 244 11.67 -11.34 -4.62
CA GLY A 244 11.23 -12.71 -4.87
C GLY A 244 10.45 -12.81 -6.16
N ARG A 245 10.63 -13.94 -6.84
CA ARG A 245 9.82 -14.34 -8.00
C ARG A 245 8.81 -15.35 -7.51
N LEU A 246 7.53 -15.11 -7.79
CA LEU A 246 6.46 -16.03 -7.43
C LEU A 246 6.62 -17.34 -8.20
N ARG A 247 6.40 -18.48 -7.52
CA ARG A 247 6.44 -19.81 -8.13
C ARG A 247 5.28 -19.99 -9.11
N GLU A 248 5.38 -20.97 -10.01
CA GLU A 248 4.36 -21.24 -11.02
C GLU A 248 3.02 -21.65 -10.41
N GLU A 249 3.05 -22.43 -9.35
CA GLU A 249 1.87 -22.90 -8.60
C GLU A 249 1.96 -22.43 -7.12
N PRO A 250 1.70 -21.15 -6.86
CA PRO A 250 1.80 -20.60 -5.52
C PRO A 250 0.54 -20.89 -4.70
N PHE A 251 0.66 -20.74 -3.38
CA PHE A 251 -0.44 -20.75 -2.41
C PHE A 251 -1.23 -22.08 -2.37
N GLN A 252 -0.51 -23.20 -2.49
CA GLN A 252 -1.06 -24.55 -2.32
C GLN A 252 -1.22 -24.91 -0.84
#